data_5964c6fe9eb5b428da1b8b024b8e4b1a
#
_entry.id   5964c6fe9eb5b428da1b8b024b8e4b1a
#
_cell.length_a   1.000
_cell.length_b   1.000
_cell.length_c   1.000
_cell.angle_alpha   90.00
_cell.angle_beta   90.00
_cell.angle_gamma   90.00
#
_symmetry.space_group_name_H-M   'P 1'
#
loop_
_entity.id
_entity.type
_entity.pdbx_description
1 polymer ?
#
loop_
_entity_poly.entity_id
_entity_poly.type
_entity_poly.pdbx_seq_one_letter_code
_entity_poly.pdbx_strand_id
1 'polypeptide(L)'
;MAWVVCSAASLWHASAQEENFDAVVNLSDAGKLYDEAPDNIWEETAVSVKIIGKLNSYDLRVLRQFCGSDEYGARKPHASVRRIDLSEATIVPGGGTYYIRVEDLGNMREYVVDETKPDMLPEKLFYGCSTIESLTLPKNIRSIGIGAFFKCENLKEVIIPDEVTHIYATVFGACPVLEEIKLPSKLEFLGNYAFTHCRALKEITIPEGVKEIRHNSFDQTDALKVINLPKEMETFDESAFFGATGLEELVVPKGIKTIPTSCFGYCTALQKITFSTTVESIANEAFEGDAALKTVVFAEGLKTIGVAAFRNCSSIEKLNFPNSLESIATDAFLSCEKVKEIIFGSGLKEIKEKSFWHNHAVEKISFPESLTEIGYAAFSECLGLKEVNFGRSAASFSGNPFLGCFGLERFTADEGNTAYAAKEGVLYTKNLAKLLAYPNMSNKVCKMPDATTTIDDFAFWYCTNLEEVEFSPNFAAFGERAFCGSKNIKKITVKTATPVESAFVDDVFEGINRSECILMVPQGSKSAYLASPLWKDFKITEMTALAPVAWGADVALRATSEGWEVVNLPQESKEVRLLDLEGRLLAVATPQAGRVLFSISAGEENPCIIVVMGGTTPLVFKAVR
;
A
#
# COMPACT_ATOMS: atom_id res chain seq x y z
N MET A 1 -20.15 22.69 -14.43
CA MET A 1 -20.12 22.84 -15.89
C MET A 1 -19.92 21.44 -16.44
N ALA A 2 -20.96 20.91 -17.06
CA ALA A 2 -20.96 19.58 -17.63
C ALA A 2 -20.17 19.63 -18.95
N TRP A 3 -19.08 18.88 -19.04
CA TRP A 3 -18.44 18.60 -20.31
C TRP A 3 -19.13 17.35 -20.89
N VAL A 4 -19.93 17.61 -21.92
CA VAL A 4 -20.42 16.58 -22.81
C VAL A 4 -19.25 16.14 -23.66
N VAL A 5 -18.70 14.97 -23.38
CA VAL A 5 -17.82 14.26 -24.31
C VAL A 5 -18.73 13.66 -25.39
N CYS A 6 -18.79 14.32 -26.55
CA CYS A 6 -19.28 13.68 -27.76
C CYS A 6 -18.31 12.56 -28.13
N SER A 7 -18.69 11.32 -27.80
CA SER A 7 -18.12 10.15 -28.45
C SER A 7 -18.48 10.24 -29.93
N ALA A 8 -17.47 10.26 -30.78
CA ALA A 8 -17.64 10.03 -32.21
C ALA A 8 -18.16 8.58 -32.33
N ALA A 9 -19.48 8.43 -32.29
CA ALA A 9 -20.12 7.24 -32.78
C ALA A 9 -19.79 7.18 -34.26
N SER A 10 -18.84 6.34 -34.62
CA SER A 10 -18.62 5.90 -35.99
C SER A 10 -19.94 5.32 -36.45
N LEU A 11 -20.61 6.08 -37.34
CA LEU A 11 -21.81 5.68 -38.03
C LEU A 11 -21.49 4.44 -38.89
N TRP A 12 -21.70 3.28 -38.33
CA TRP A 12 -21.80 2.07 -39.09
C TRP A 12 -23.13 2.09 -39.85
N HIS A 13 -23.13 2.75 -40.99
CA HIS A 13 -24.11 2.45 -42.02
C HIS A 13 -23.69 1.13 -42.65
N ALA A 14 -24.30 0.06 -42.21
CA ALA A 14 -24.36 -1.14 -43.03
C ALA A 14 -25.12 -0.76 -44.32
N SER A 15 -24.38 -0.26 -45.33
CA SER A 15 -24.85 -0.35 -46.70
C SER A 15 -24.90 -1.86 -46.98
N ALA A 16 -26.06 -2.38 -47.32
CA ALA A 16 -26.21 -3.70 -47.91
C ALA A 16 -25.50 -3.64 -49.30
N GLN A 17 -24.18 -3.70 -49.33
CA GLN A 17 -23.44 -4.19 -50.47
C GLN A 17 -23.66 -5.71 -50.45
N GLU A 18 -24.12 -6.29 -51.53
CA GLU A 18 -24.02 -7.73 -51.77
C GLU A 18 -22.54 -8.10 -51.59
N GLU A 19 -22.24 -8.69 -50.44
CA GLU A 19 -20.86 -9.15 -50.16
C GLU A 19 -20.60 -10.34 -51.06
N ASN A 20 -19.74 -10.19 -52.05
CA ASN A 20 -19.26 -11.29 -52.87
C ASN A 20 -18.31 -12.18 -52.04
N PHE A 21 -18.74 -13.42 -51.84
CA PHE A 21 -17.92 -14.48 -51.26
C PHE A 21 -17.19 -15.22 -52.39
N ASP A 22 -15.92 -15.64 -52.15
CA ASP A 22 -15.18 -16.45 -53.10
C ASP A 22 -15.83 -17.84 -53.32
N ALA A 23 -16.51 -18.34 -52.28
CA ALA A 23 -17.29 -19.55 -52.32
C ALA A 23 -18.59 -19.42 -51.56
N VAL A 24 -19.69 -19.90 -52.13
CA VAL A 24 -21.00 -20.05 -51.45
C VAL A 24 -21.40 -21.53 -51.50
N VAL A 25 -21.55 -22.16 -50.33
CA VAL A 25 -21.90 -23.55 -50.19
C VAL A 25 -23.36 -23.64 -49.73
N ASN A 26 -24.22 -24.16 -50.61
CA ASN A 26 -25.64 -24.42 -50.31
C ASN A 26 -25.82 -25.92 -50.02
N LEU A 27 -25.88 -26.27 -48.74
CA LEU A 27 -26.01 -27.68 -48.31
C LEU A 27 -27.38 -28.24 -48.61
N SER A 28 -27.42 -29.32 -49.34
CA SER A 28 -28.65 -30.07 -49.64
C SER A 28 -29.18 -30.80 -48.39
N ASP A 29 -28.28 -31.29 -47.52
CA ASP A 29 -28.59 -31.90 -46.22
C ASP A 29 -27.39 -31.81 -45.28
N ALA A 30 -27.59 -32.12 -43.99
CA ALA A 30 -26.52 -32.19 -43.00
C ALA A 30 -25.52 -33.35 -43.29
N GLY A 31 -24.23 -33.10 -43.11
CA GLY A 31 -23.15 -34.06 -43.40
C GLY A 31 -22.62 -33.99 -44.82
N LYS A 32 -22.98 -32.98 -45.60
CA LYS A 32 -22.64 -32.85 -47.00
C LYS A 32 -21.57 -31.81 -47.32
N LEU A 33 -21.06 -31.08 -46.32
CA LEU A 33 -20.07 -30.01 -46.55
C LEU A 33 -18.82 -30.47 -47.27
N TYR A 34 -18.36 -31.68 -47.01
CA TYR A 34 -17.21 -32.24 -47.71
C TYR A 34 -17.47 -32.45 -49.21
N ASP A 35 -18.66 -32.99 -49.53
CA ASP A 35 -19.03 -33.37 -50.89
C ASP A 35 -19.45 -32.17 -51.76
N GLU A 36 -20.02 -31.14 -51.11
CA GLU A 36 -20.66 -29.97 -51.77
C GLU A 36 -19.81 -28.70 -51.72
N ALA A 37 -18.65 -28.73 -51.03
CA ALA A 37 -17.70 -27.61 -51.04
C ALA A 37 -17.02 -27.49 -52.42
N PRO A 38 -16.99 -26.27 -53.03
CA PRO A 38 -16.37 -26.09 -54.34
C PRO A 38 -14.87 -26.28 -54.31
N ASP A 39 -14.28 -26.61 -55.47
CA ASP A 39 -12.85 -26.96 -55.61
C ASP A 39 -11.92 -25.86 -55.08
N ASN A 40 -12.26 -24.58 -55.27
CA ASN A 40 -11.43 -23.46 -54.81
C ASN A 40 -11.19 -23.45 -53.29
N ILE A 41 -12.04 -24.04 -52.47
CA ILE A 41 -11.81 -24.23 -51.02
C ILE A 41 -10.73 -25.30 -50.82
N TRP A 42 -10.80 -26.42 -51.53
CA TRP A 42 -9.84 -27.54 -51.44
C TRP A 42 -8.50 -27.19 -52.09
N GLU A 43 -8.50 -26.34 -53.10
CA GLU A 43 -7.31 -25.80 -53.76
C GLU A 43 -6.64 -24.66 -52.95
N GLU A 44 -7.22 -24.30 -51.75
CA GLU A 44 -6.72 -23.28 -50.85
C GLU A 44 -6.65 -21.86 -51.48
N THR A 45 -7.53 -21.57 -52.41
CA THR A 45 -7.62 -20.27 -53.13
C THR A 45 -8.78 -19.39 -52.60
N ALA A 46 -9.84 -19.98 -52.04
CA ALA A 46 -10.95 -19.22 -51.44
C ALA A 46 -10.52 -18.62 -50.11
N VAL A 47 -10.70 -17.29 -49.97
CA VAL A 47 -10.40 -16.55 -48.74
C VAL A 47 -11.68 -16.26 -47.93
N SER A 48 -12.82 -16.19 -48.60
CA SER A 48 -14.13 -15.92 -47.98
C SER A 48 -15.17 -16.97 -48.38
N VAL A 49 -15.88 -17.52 -47.38
CA VAL A 49 -16.85 -18.61 -47.56
C VAL A 49 -18.17 -18.28 -46.88
N LYS A 50 -19.28 -18.45 -47.59
CA LYS A 50 -20.61 -18.43 -47.02
C LYS A 50 -21.21 -19.83 -47.05
N ILE A 51 -21.77 -20.29 -45.91
CA ILE A 51 -22.42 -21.60 -45.80
C ILE A 51 -23.88 -21.40 -45.47
N ILE A 52 -24.73 -22.05 -46.25
CA ILE A 52 -26.18 -22.01 -46.14
C ILE A 52 -26.70 -23.42 -45.93
N GLY A 53 -27.63 -23.65 -44.98
CA GLY A 53 -28.25 -24.92 -44.74
C GLY A 53 -27.90 -25.52 -43.38
N LYS A 54 -28.05 -26.87 -43.26
CA LYS A 54 -27.87 -27.59 -42.00
C LYS A 54 -26.45 -28.12 -41.83
N LEU A 55 -25.85 -27.86 -40.64
CA LEU A 55 -24.52 -28.33 -40.28
C LEU A 55 -24.62 -29.31 -39.09
N ASN A 56 -24.15 -30.54 -39.26
CA ASN A 56 -23.95 -31.47 -38.15
C ASN A 56 -22.47 -31.57 -37.74
N SER A 57 -22.14 -32.44 -36.79
CA SER A 57 -20.74 -32.57 -36.30
C SER A 57 -19.74 -32.97 -37.38
N TYR A 58 -20.15 -33.75 -38.41
CA TYR A 58 -19.27 -34.08 -39.53
C TYR A 58 -18.89 -32.83 -40.34
N ASP A 59 -19.88 -31.99 -40.65
CA ASP A 59 -19.68 -30.71 -41.35
C ASP A 59 -18.79 -29.77 -40.54
N LEU A 60 -18.98 -29.72 -39.22
CA LEU A 60 -18.17 -28.90 -38.34
C LEU A 60 -16.71 -29.33 -38.32
N ARG A 61 -16.42 -30.61 -38.40
CA ARG A 61 -15.07 -31.14 -38.56
C ARG A 61 -14.42 -30.68 -39.87
N VAL A 62 -15.17 -30.72 -40.97
CA VAL A 62 -14.74 -30.20 -42.26
C VAL A 62 -14.50 -28.71 -42.22
N LEU A 63 -15.40 -27.94 -41.60
CA LEU A 63 -15.29 -26.50 -41.41
C LEU A 63 -14.01 -26.12 -40.68
N ARG A 64 -13.61 -26.87 -39.64
CA ARG A 64 -12.33 -26.67 -38.94
C ARG A 64 -11.13 -26.77 -39.88
N GLN A 65 -11.13 -27.72 -40.83
CA GLN A 65 -10.03 -27.87 -41.81
C GLN A 65 -9.89 -26.62 -42.68
N PHE A 66 -11.02 -26.01 -43.10
CA PHE A 66 -11.01 -24.74 -43.85
C PHE A 66 -10.35 -23.59 -43.04
N CYS A 67 -10.47 -23.65 -41.73
CA CYS A 67 -10.03 -22.63 -40.78
C CYS A 67 -8.60 -22.86 -40.23
N GLY A 68 -7.85 -23.75 -40.80
CA GLY A 68 -6.45 -24.00 -40.43
C GLY A 68 -6.25 -24.89 -39.21
N SER A 69 -7.25 -25.72 -38.85
CA SER A 69 -7.15 -26.67 -37.73
C SER A 69 -7.85 -28.00 -38.09
N ASP A 70 -7.32 -29.13 -37.64
CA ASP A 70 -8.01 -30.41 -37.74
C ASP A 70 -8.81 -30.75 -36.48
N GLU A 71 -9.42 -31.97 -36.46
CA GLU A 71 -10.17 -32.48 -35.32
C GLU A 71 -9.32 -32.66 -34.05
N TYR A 72 -8.03 -32.71 -34.14
CA TYR A 72 -7.07 -32.82 -33.02
C TYR A 72 -6.54 -31.46 -32.58
N GLY A 73 -6.95 -30.33 -33.23
CA GLY A 73 -6.42 -29.01 -33.00
C GLY A 73 -5.04 -28.77 -33.60
N ALA A 74 -4.55 -29.68 -34.45
CA ALA A 74 -3.28 -29.49 -35.14
C ALA A 74 -3.43 -28.50 -36.30
N ARG A 75 -2.41 -27.64 -36.48
CA ARG A 75 -2.42 -26.61 -37.53
C ARG A 75 -2.37 -27.20 -38.93
N LYS A 76 -3.21 -26.66 -39.81
CA LYS A 76 -3.20 -26.88 -41.25
C LYS A 76 -2.56 -25.67 -41.94
N PRO A 77 -1.28 -25.68 -42.24
CA PRO A 77 -0.54 -24.48 -42.63
C PRO A 77 -0.96 -23.88 -43.98
N HIS A 78 -1.66 -24.63 -44.82
CA HIS A 78 -2.10 -24.20 -46.14
C HIS A 78 -3.58 -23.78 -46.23
N ALA A 79 -4.32 -23.77 -45.13
CA ALA A 79 -5.70 -23.30 -45.13
C ALA A 79 -5.78 -21.80 -45.51
N SER A 80 -6.67 -21.47 -46.44
CA SER A 80 -6.77 -20.11 -47.01
C SER A 80 -7.93 -19.29 -46.47
N VAL A 81 -8.95 -19.96 -45.89
CA VAL A 81 -10.19 -19.30 -45.49
C VAL A 81 -9.94 -18.40 -44.25
N ARG A 82 -10.29 -17.12 -44.40
CA ARG A 82 -10.12 -16.07 -43.39
C ARG A 82 -11.46 -15.49 -42.93
N ARG A 83 -12.46 -15.46 -43.82
CA ARG A 83 -13.79 -14.93 -43.54
C ARG A 83 -14.84 -16.00 -43.75
N ILE A 84 -15.71 -16.20 -42.75
CA ILE A 84 -16.80 -17.18 -42.81
C ILE A 84 -18.12 -16.52 -42.44
N ASP A 85 -19.13 -16.73 -43.24
CA ASP A 85 -20.50 -16.34 -42.94
C ASP A 85 -21.38 -17.57 -42.74
N LEU A 86 -21.85 -17.78 -41.49
CA LEU A 86 -22.79 -18.83 -41.09
C LEU A 86 -24.18 -18.26 -40.79
N SER A 87 -24.47 -17.02 -41.15
CA SER A 87 -25.73 -16.33 -40.78
C SER A 87 -26.99 -17.05 -41.28
N GLU A 88 -26.88 -17.85 -42.36
CA GLU A 88 -27.95 -18.66 -42.95
C GLU A 88 -27.74 -20.19 -42.73
N ALA A 89 -26.76 -20.52 -41.91
CA ALA A 89 -26.56 -21.91 -41.49
C ALA A 89 -27.35 -22.21 -40.20
N THR A 90 -27.67 -23.49 -40.00
CA THR A 90 -28.33 -23.99 -38.78
C THR A 90 -27.62 -25.21 -38.26
N ILE A 91 -27.21 -25.19 -37.00
CA ILE A 91 -26.58 -26.34 -36.36
C ILE A 91 -27.64 -27.36 -35.98
N VAL A 92 -27.40 -28.65 -36.34
CA VAL A 92 -28.30 -29.76 -36.07
C VAL A 92 -27.54 -30.93 -35.44
N PRO A 93 -28.21 -31.78 -34.63
CA PRO A 93 -27.61 -32.98 -34.05
C PRO A 93 -27.10 -33.99 -35.09
N GLY A 94 -26.14 -34.83 -34.69
CA GLY A 94 -25.65 -35.96 -35.50
C GLY A 94 -24.24 -35.72 -36.07
N GLY A 95 -23.73 -36.70 -36.82
CA GLY A 95 -22.41 -36.62 -37.52
C GLY A 95 -21.21 -37.13 -36.72
N GLY A 96 -21.39 -37.49 -35.46
CA GLY A 96 -20.30 -38.04 -34.62
C GLY A 96 -19.36 -36.97 -34.07
N THR A 97 -18.13 -37.34 -33.81
CA THR A 97 -17.10 -36.48 -33.18
C THR A 97 -16.58 -35.42 -34.14
N TYR A 98 -16.51 -34.18 -33.73
CA TYR A 98 -15.91 -33.08 -34.50
C TYR A 98 -14.59 -32.53 -33.91
N TYR A 99 -14.30 -32.77 -32.62
CA TYR A 99 -13.09 -32.36 -31.96
C TYR A 99 -12.60 -33.40 -30.95
N ILE A 100 -11.32 -33.73 -31.01
CA ILE A 100 -10.68 -34.67 -30.08
C ILE A 100 -9.41 -33.99 -29.55
N ARG A 101 -9.28 -33.84 -28.23
CA ARG A 101 -8.06 -33.40 -27.61
C ARG A 101 -7.43 -34.54 -26.83
N VAL A 102 -6.18 -34.87 -27.16
CA VAL A 102 -5.32 -35.71 -26.33
C VAL A 102 -4.61 -34.78 -25.33
N GLU A 103 -4.91 -34.87 -24.06
CA GLU A 103 -4.14 -34.14 -23.04
C GLU A 103 -2.84 -34.88 -22.76
N ASP A 104 -1.76 -34.26 -23.16
CA ASP A 104 -0.39 -34.74 -22.99
C ASP A 104 0.12 -34.45 -21.58
N LEU A 105 -0.29 -35.20 -20.57
CA LEU A 105 0.25 -35.18 -19.21
C LEU A 105 -0.02 -36.53 -18.51
N GLY A 106 0.60 -37.61 -18.95
CA GLY A 106 0.74 -38.87 -18.17
C GLY A 106 -0.55 -39.65 -17.83
N ASN A 107 -1.73 -39.10 -18.07
CA ASN A 107 -3.04 -39.75 -18.04
C ASN A 107 -3.80 -39.32 -19.30
N MET A 108 -3.82 -40.15 -20.31
CA MET A 108 -4.56 -39.91 -21.53
C MET A 108 -6.06 -39.83 -21.23
N ARG A 109 -6.59 -38.62 -21.07
CA ARG A 109 -8.03 -38.35 -21.13
C ARG A 109 -8.33 -37.78 -22.51
N GLU A 110 -8.90 -38.56 -23.36
CA GLU A 110 -9.53 -38.06 -24.59
C GLU A 110 -10.72 -37.18 -24.21
N TYR A 111 -10.64 -35.88 -24.54
CA TYR A 111 -11.80 -35.02 -24.50
C TYR A 111 -12.48 -35.04 -25.86
N VAL A 112 -13.57 -35.77 -25.95
CA VAL A 112 -14.32 -35.98 -27.20
C VAL A 112 -15.54 -35.07 -27.15
N VAL A 113 -15.75 -34.25 -28.18
CA VAL A 113 -16.95 -33.44 -28.36
C VAL A 113 -17.69 -33.98 -29.56
N ASP A 114 -18.75 -34.73 -29.31
CA ASP A 114 -19.53 -35.44 -30.31
C ASP A 114 -21.03 -35.07 -30.36
N GLU A 115 -21.48 -34.21 -29.45
CA GLU A 115 -22.89 -33.76 -29.45
C GLU A 115 -23.01 -32.27 -29.83
N THR A 116 -23.76 -32.01 -30.90
CA THR A 116 -24.22 -30.66 -31.27
C THR A 116 -25.61 -30.40 -30.71
N LYS A 117 -25.80 -29.19 -30.11
CA LYS A 117 -27.12 -28.71 -29.66
C LYS A 117 -27.64 -27.68 -30.66
N PRO A 118 -28.91 -27.70 -31.04
CA PRO A 118 -29.43 -26.87 -32.15
C PRO A 118 -29.34 -25.35 -31.90
N ASP A 119 -29.32 -24.92 -30.64
CA ASP A 119 -29.34 -23.53 -30.21
C ASP A 119 -28.01 -23.05 -29.64
N MET A 120 -26.93 -23.88 -29.81
CA MET A 120 -25.60 -23.59 -29.25
C MET A 120 -24.53 -23.65 -30.33
N LEU A 121 -23.65 -22.63 -30.38
CA LEU A 121 -22.39 -22.79 -31.08
C LEU A 121 -21.54 -23.80 -30.29
N PRO A 122 -21.16 -24.93 -30.91
CA PRO A 122 -20.55 -26.03 -30.18
C PRO A 122 -19.24 -25.67 -29.48
N GLU A 123 -18.93 -26.37 -28.38
CA GLU A 123 -17.69 -26.21 -27.63
C GLU A 123 -16.47 -26.42 -28.52
N LYS A 124 -15.45 -25.58 -28.38
CA LYS A 124 -14.19 -25.72 -29.12
C LYS A 124 -14.29 -25.78 -30.65
N LEU A 125 -15.44 -25.36 -31.22
CA LEU A 125 -15.66 -25.47 -32.66
C LEU A 125 -14.50 -24.83 -33.46
N PHE A 126 -14.05 -23.64 -33.11
CA PHE A 126 -12.93 -22.95 -33.77
C PHE A 126 -11.67 -22.94 -32.93
N TYR A 127 -11.55 -23.82 -31.93
CA TYR A 127 -10.36 -23.91 -31.10
C TYR A 127 -9.08 -24.06 -31.95
N GLY A 128 -8.14 -23.11 -31.81
CA GLY A 128 -6.85 -23.12 -32.52
C GLY A 128 -6.96 -22.90 -34.03
N CYS A 129 -8.10 -22.44 -34.52
CA CYS A 129 -8.27 -22.09 -35.93
C CYS A 129 -7.48 -20.82 -36.25
N SER A 130 -6.28 -21.02 -36.81
CA SER A 130 -5.25 -19.98 -36.94
C SER A 130 -5.42 -19.07 -38.16
N THR A 131 -6.33 -19.37 -39.11
CA THR A 131 -6.49 -18.55 -40.31
C THR A 131 -7.67 -17.60 -40.26
N ILE A 132 -8.67 -17.86 -39.38
CA ILE A 132 -9.89 -17.03 -39.31
C ILE A 132 -9.55 -15.62 -38.85
N GLU A 133 -10.00 -14.64 -39.62
CA GLU A 133 -9.95 -13.20 -39.29
C GLU A 133 -11.34 -12.62 -38.94
N SER A 134 -12.40 -13.07 -39.60
CA SER A 134 -13.78 -12.60 -39.39
C SER A 134 -14.79 -13.74 -39.49
N LEU A 135 -15.80 -13.74 -38.59
CA LEU A 135 -16.83 -14.75 -38.57
C LEU A 135 -18.20 -14.15 -38.24
N THR A 136 -19.21 -14.51 -39.04
CA THR A 136 -20.63 -14.24 -38.73
C THR A 136 -21.30 -15.52 -38.23
N LEU A 137 -21.87 -15.50 -37.02
CA LEU A 137 -22.45 -16.67 -36.38
C LEU A 137 -23.91 -16.96 -36.86
N PRO A 138 -24.39 -18.22 -36.73
CA PRO A 138 -25.76 -18.59 -37.05
C PRO A 138 -26.78 -17.78 -36.24
N LYS A 139 -27.85 -17.31 -36.89
CA LYS A 139 -28.88 -16.46 -36.25
C LYS A 139 -29.72 -17.17 -35.19
N ASN A 140 -29.79 -18.50 -35.23
CA ASN A 140 -30.63 -19.30 -34.34
C ASN A 140 -29.99 -19.68 -33.01
N ILE A 141 -28.68 -19.41 -32.80
CA ILE A 141 -28.01 -19.80 -31.55
C ILE A 141 -28.42 -18.90 -30.39
N ARG A 142 -28.45 -19.48 -29.19
CA ARG A 142 -28.73 -18.83 -27.90
C ARG A 142 -27.53 -18.81 -26.99
N SER A 143 -26.53 -19.64 -27.28
CA SER A 143 -25.32 -19.77 -26.49
C SER A 143 -24.07 -20.08 -27.32
N ILE A 144 -22.90 -19.71 -26.77
CA ILE A 144 -21.60 -20.02 -27.35
C ILE A 144 -20.85 -20.91 -26.37
N GLY A 145 -20.49 -22.11 -26.81
CA GLY A 145 -19.89 -23.17 -26.01
C GLY A 145 -18.46 -22.86 -25.56
N ILE A 146 -17.99 -23.59 -24.55
CA ILE A 146 -16.70 -23.44 -23.91
C ILE A 146 -15.58 -23.46 -24.96
N GLY A 147 -14.70 -22.43 -24.93
CA GLY A 147 -13.52 -22.35 -25.78
C GLY A 147 -13.79 -22.31 -27.28
N ALA A 148 -15.01 -21.93 -27.72
CA ALA A 148 -15.38 -21.98 -29.13
C ALA A 148 -14.40 -21.27 -30.04
N PHE A 149 -13.76 -20.19 -29.61
CA PHE A 149 -12.73 -19.43 -30.33
C PHE A 149 -11.38 -19.39 -29.59
N PHE A 150 -11.18 -20.23 -28.61
CA PHE A 150 -9.94 -20.19 -27.83
C PHE A 150 -8.72 -20.42 -28.74
N LYS A 151 -7.70 -19.52 -28.62
CA LYS A 151 -6.48 -19.52 -29.46
C LYS A 151 -6.71 -19.30 -30.96
N CYS A 152 -7.73 -18.53 -31.33
CA CYS A 152 -7.86 -18.02 -32.70
C CYS A 152 -6.90 -16.82 -32.88
N GLU A 153 -5.65 -17.09 -33.22
CA GLU A 153 -4.55 -16.14 -33.19
C GLU A 153 -4.72 -14.94 -34.15
N ASN A 154 -5.52 -15.10 -35.21
CA ASN A 154 -5.76 -14.06 -36.23
C ASN A 154 -7.18 -13.49 -36.21
N LEU A 155 -8.02 -13.90 -35.24
CA LEU A 155 -9.42 -13.45 -35.14
C LEU A 155 -9.48 -11.96 -34.79
N LYS A 156 -10.06 -11.16 -35.69
CA LYS A 156 -10.24 -9.71 -35.56
C LYS A 156 -11.67 -9.32 -35.24
N GLU A 157 -12.66 -10.07 -35.76
CA GLU A 157 -14.07 -9.75 -35.68
C GLU A 157 -14.94 -10.99 -35.55
N VAL A 158 -15.96 -10.92 -34.67
CA VAL A 158 -17.03 -11.90 -34.60
C VAL A 158 -18.37 -11.18 -34.50
N ILE A 159 -19.27 -11.45 -35.46
CA ILE A 159 -20.64 -10.94 -35.45
C ILE A 159 -21.53 -11.96 -34.72
N ILE A 160 -21.93 -11.60 -33.50
CA ILE A 160 -22.71 -12.44 -32.59
C ILE A 160 -24.19 -12.00 -32.68
N PRO A 161 -25.14 -12.91 -32.89
CA PRO A 161 -26.59 -12.59 -32.90
C PRO A 161 -27.07 -12.04 -31.55
N ASP A 162 -27.98 -11.04 -31.57
CA ASP A 162 -28.54 -10.44 -30.35
C ASP A 162 -29.36 -11.42 -29.47
N GLU A 163 -29.74 -12.55 -30.01
CA GLU A 163 -30.46 -13.60 -29.29
C GLU A 163 -29.59 -14.46 -28.39
N VAL A 164 -28.25 -14.30 -28.43
CA VAL A 164 -27.33 -15.02 -27.57
C VAL A 164 -27.39 -14.46 -26.15
N THR A 165 -27.69 -15.32 -25.19
CA THR A 165 -27.81 -15.00 -23.77
C THR A 165 -26.66 -15.53 -22.94
N HIS A 166 -25.90 -16.52 -23.44
CA HIS A 166 -24.79 -17.16 -22.71
C HIS A 166 -23.53 -17.27 -23.57
N ILE A 167 -22.44 -16.74 -23.07
CA ILE A 167 -21.06 -16.94 -23.57
C ILE A 167 -20.32 -17.70 -22.48
N TYR A 168 -19.98 -18.97 -22.73
CA TYR A 168 -19.38 -19.83 -21.72
C TYR A 168 -17.87 -19.53 -21.52
N ALA A 169 -17.19 -20.39 -20.74
CA ALA A 169 -15.81 -20.14 -20.35
C ALA A 169 -14.83 -20.14 -21.54
N THR A 170 -13.78 -19.32 -21.47
CA THR A 170 -12.64 -19.26 -22.41
C THR A 170 -13.00 -18.99 -23.87
N VAL A 171 -14.23 -18.49 -24.15
CA VAL A 171 -14.74 -18.42 -25.54
C VAL A 171 -13.78 -17.64 -26.45
N PHE A 172 -13.34 -16.46 -26.06
CA PHE A 172 -12.40 -15.62 -26.81
C PHE A 172 -11.00 -15.60 -26.19
N GLY A 173 -10.72 -16.51 -25.26
CA GLY A 173 -9.41 -16.55 -24.61
C GLY A 173 -8.28 -16.75 -25.61
N ALA A 174 -7.18 -16.03 -25.43
CA ALA A 174 -5.99 -16.04 -26.29
C ALA A 174 -6.32 -15.74 -27.78
N CYS A 175 -7.14 -14.70 -28.02
CA CYS A 175 -7.34 -14.07 -29.32
C CYS A 175 -6.57 -12.74 -29.35
N PRO A 176 -5.24 -12.73 -29.58
CA PRO A 176 -4.37 -11.60 -29.29
C PRO A 176 -4.57 -10.40 -30.23
N VAL A 177 -5.22 -10.59 -31.39
CA VAL A 177 -5.46 -9.53 -32.37
C VAL A 177 -6.94 -9.09 -32.42
N LEU A 178 -7.81 -9.60 -31.53
CA LEU A 178 -9.18 -9.16 -31.42
C LEU A 178 -9.23 -7.73 -30.84
N GLU A 179 -9.50 -6.74 -31.67
CA GLU A 179 -9.45 -5.33 -31.29
C GLU A 179 -10.78 -4.82 -30.72
N GLU A 180 -11.89 -5.28 -31.27
CA GLU A 180 -13.24 -4.87 -30.92
C GLU A 180 -14.20 -6.07 -30.95
N ILE A 181 -15.18 -6.09 -30.06
CA ILE A 181 -16.27 -7.05 -30.07
C ILE A 181 -17.54 -6.41 -29.55
N LYS A 182 -18.62 -6.58 -30.29
CA LYS A 182 -19.96 -6.21 -29.84
C LYS A 182 -20.65 -7.38 -29.17
N LEU A 183 -20.85 -7.29 -27.87
CA LEU A 183 -21.62 -8.30 -27.12
C LEU A 183 -23.12 -8.14 -27.39
N PRO A 184 -23.87 -9.27 -27.41
CA PRO A 184 -25.33 -9.27 -27.61
C PRO A 184 -26.07 -8.49 -26.53
N SER A 185 -27.05 -7.68 -26.91
CA SER A 185 -27.83 -6.87 -25.95
C SER A 185 -28.60 -7.69 -24.91
N LYS A 186 -28.90 -8.98 -25.22
CA LYS A 186 -29.58 -9.93 -24.34
C LYS A 186 -28.65 -10.83 -23.54
N LEU A 187 -27.35 -10.56 -23.55
CA LEU A 187 -26.38 -11.37 -22.82
C LEU A 187 -26.62 -11.28 -21.30
N GLU A 188 -26.74 -12.43 -20.64
CA GLU A 188 -26.96 -12.60 -19.20
C GLU A 188 -25.78 -13.27 -18.51
N PHE A 189 -25.01 -14.08 -19.23
CA PHE A 189 -23.91 -14.87 -18.68
C PHE A 189 -22.66 -14.72 -19.52
N LEU A 190 -21.54 -14.30 -18.85
CA LEU A 190 -20.19 -14.24 -19.39
C LEU A 190 -19.28 -15.12 -18.52
N GLY A 191 -18.73 -16.19 -19.10
CA GLY A 191 -17.99 -17.21 -18.38
C GLY A 191 -16.58 -16.82 -17.97
N ASN A 192 -15.94 -17.66 -17.15
CA ASN A 192 -14.54 -17.48 -16.72
C ASN A 192 -13.61 -17.40 -17.93
N TYR A 193 -12.53 -16.58 -17.81
CA TYR A 193 -11.50 -16.45 -18.84
C TYR A 193 -12.03 -16.03 -20.22
N ALA A 194 -13.20 -15.39 -20.29
CA ALA A 194 -13.88 -15.13 -21.57
C ALA A 194 -13.01 -14.36 -22.56
N PHE A 195 -12.22 -13.38 -22.11
CA PHE A 195 -11.32 -12.54 -22.90
C PHE A 195 -9.87 -12.55 -22.40
N THR A 196 -9.48 -13.55 -21.61
CA THR A 196 -8.11 -13.65 -21.11
C THR A 196 -7.10 -13.59 -22.28
N HIS A 197 -6.01 -12.81 -22.14
CA HIS A 197 -4.99 -12.62 -23.17
C HIS A 197 -5.50 -12.06 -24.53
N CYS A 198 -6.65 -11.35 -24.55
CA CYS A 198 -7.08 -10.55 -25.71
C CYS A 198 -6.32 -9.23 -25.73
N ARG A 199 -5.04 -9.30 -26.05
CA ARG A 199 -4.08 -8.18 -25.87
C ARG A 199 -4.36 -6.96 -26.72
N ALA A 200 -5.05 -7.11 -27.86
CA ALA A 200 -5.40 -6.01 -28.75
C ALA A 200 -6.78 -5.39 -28.45
N LEU A 201 -7.59 -5.99 -27.55
CA LEU A 201 -8.93 -5.49 -27.24
C LEU A 201 -8.86 -4.10 -26.59
N LYS A 202 -9.43 -3.08 -27.27
CA LYS A 202 -9.29 -1.66 -26.87
C LYS A 202 -10.42 -1.16 -26.01
N GLU A 203 -11.64 -1.59 -26.32
CA GLU A 203 -12.88 -1.20 -25.65
C GLU A 203 -13.87 -2.36 -25.63
N ILE A 204 -14.66 -2.46 -24.56
CA ILE A 204 -15.78 -3.39 -24.50
C ILE A 204 -16.93 -2.80 -23.69
N THR A 205 -18.16 -3.06 -24.13
CA THR A 205 -19.38 -2.71 -23.38
C THR A 205 -20.06 -3.99 -22.91
N ILE A 206 -20.18 -4.13 -21.59
CA ILE A 206 -20.85 -5.25 -20.93
C ILE A 206 -22.36 -4.93 -20.86
N PRO A 207 -23.25 -5.78 -21.41
CA PRO A 207 -24.68 -5.55 -21.40
C PRO A 207 -25.29 -5.55 -19.99
N GLU A 208 -26.37 -4.79 -19.79
CA GLU A 208 -27.06 -4.63 -18.48
C GLU A 208 -27.60 -5.96 -17.87
N GLY A 209 -27.75 -7.01 -18.70
CA GLY A 209 -28.14 -8.36 -18.24
C GLY A 209 -27.04 -9.09 -17.47
N VAL A 210 -25.76 -8.79 -17.73
CA VAL A 210 -24.61 -9.42 -17.08
C VAL A 210 -24.46 -8.87 -15.68
N LYS A 211 -24.51 -9.73 -14.67
CA LYS A 211 -24.39 -9.35 -13.25
C LYS A 211 -23.04 -9.66 -12.63
N GLU A 212 -22.24 -10.46 -13.29
CA GLU A 212 -20.97 -10.95 -12.77
C GLU A 212 -19.85 -10.80 -13.80
N ILE A 213 -18.70 -10.27 -13.40
CA ILE A 213 -17.44 -10.42 -14.15
C ILE A 213 -16.67 -11.54 -13.48
N ARG A 214 -16.52 -12.64 -14.19
CA ARG A 214 -16.02 -13.89 -13.65
C ARG A 214 -14.49 -13.96 -13.65
N HIS A 215 -13.98 -15.02 -13.04
CA HIS A 215 -12.56 -15.26 -12.81
C HIS A 215 -11.71 -15.06 -14.09
N ASN A 216 -10.67 -14.22 -14.02
CA ASN A 216 -9.73 -13.90 -15.10
C ASN A 216 -10.39 -13.48 -16.44
N SER A 217 -11.62 -12.95 -16.43
CA SER A 217 -12.35 -12.66 -17.68
C SER A 217 -11.62 -11.66 -18.57
N PHE A 218 -10.89 -10.71 -18.00
CA PHE A 218 -10.11 -9.67 -18.70
C PHE A 218 -8.63 -9.68 -18.29
N ASP A 219 -8.14 -10.82 -17.81
CA ASP A 219 -6.73 -11.00 -17.49
C ASP A 219 -5.86 -10.76 -18.73
N GLN A 220 -4.78 -9.96 -18.54
CA GLN A 220 -3.82 -9.59 -19.59
C GLN A 220 -4.46 -9.06 -20.89
N THR A 221 -5.45 -8.19 -20.75
CA THR A 221 -5.99 -7.40 -21.86
C THR A 221 -5.22 -6.08 -21.97
N ASP A 222 -4.03 -6.16 -22.56
CA ASP A 222 -3.02 -5.08 -22.49
C ASP A 222 -3.45 -3.76 -23.11
N ALA A 223 -4.31 -3.79 -24.15
CA ALA A 223 -4.79 -2.59 -24.84
C ALA A 223 -6.13 -2.06 -24.32
N LEU A 224 -6.81 -2.77 -23.38
CA LEU A 224 -8.14 -2.41 -22.91
C LEU A 224 -8.10 -1.11 -22.10
N LYS A 225 -8.53 0.00 -22.72
CA LYS A 225 -8.56 1.33 -22.09
C LYS A 225 -9.90 1.62 -21.43
N VAL A 226 -10.97 1.16 -22.05
CA VAL A 226 -12.34 1.47 -21.65
C VAL A 226 -13.15 0.22 -21.51
N ILE A 227 -13.72 0.01 -20.33
CA ILE A 227 -14.75 -0.98 -20.08
C ILE A 227 -16.01 -0.28 -19.58
N ASN A 228 -17.09 -0.41 -20.34
CA ASN A 228 -18.41 0.11 -19.97
C ASN A 228 -19.17 -0.99 -19.22
N LEU A 229 -19.21 -0.87 -17.90
CA LEU A 229 -19.90 -1.82 -17.02
C LEU A 229 -21.39 -1.46 -16.83
N PRO A 230 -22.28 -2.44 -16.56
CA PRO A 230 -23.63 -2.19 -16.10
C PRO A 230 -23.66 -1.28 -14.87
N LYS A 231 -24.75 -0.51 -14.71
CA LYS A 231 -24.90 0.38 -13.55
C LYS A 231 -24.99 -0.36 -12.22
N GLU A 232 -25.51 -1.58 -12.25
CA GLU A 232 -25.65 -2.46 -11.09
C GLU A 232 -25.13 -3.85 -11.43
N MET A 233 -24.25 -4.35 -10.56
CA MET A 233 -23.63 -5.68 -10.67
C MET A 233 -23.63 -6.36 -9.31
N GLU A 234 -23.56 -7.70 -9.31
CA GLU A 234 -23.53 -8.48 -8.08
C GLU A 234 -22.12 -8.75 -7.59
N THR A 235 -21.22 -9.14 -8.49
CA THR A 235 -19.84 -9.48 -8.12
C THR A 235 -18.83 -9.28 -9.25
N PHE A 236 -17.59 -9.00 -8.85
CA PHE A 236 -16.39 -9.34 -9.59
C PHE A 236 -15.79 -10.59 -8.94
N ASP A 237 -15.21 -11.49 -9.71
CA ASP A 237 -14.46 -12.63 -9.20
C ASP A 237 -12.97 -12.31 -9.08
N GLU A 238 -12.19 -13.19 -8.45
CA GLU A 238 -10.75 -13.05 -8.30
C GLU A 238 -10.05 -12.85 -9.64
N SER A 239 -9.06 -11.94 -9.67
CA SER A 239 -8.24 -11.66 -10.84
C SER A 239 -9.02 -11.26 -12.10
N ALA A 240 -10.27 -10.78 -11.96
CA ALA A 240 -11.15 -10.49 -13.12
C ALA A 240 -10.50 -9.57 -14.16
N PHE A 241 -9.65 -8.61 -13.73
CA PHE A 241 -8.93 -7.63 -14.56
C PHE A 241 -7.42 -7.68 -14.33
N PHE A 242 -6.89 -8.75 -13.76
CA PHE A 242 -5.46 -8.86 -13.44
C PHE A 242 -4.60 -8.60 -14.68
N GLY A 243 -3.62 -7.68 -14.58
CA GLY A 243 -2.74 -7.36 -15.69
C GLY A 243 -3.43 -6.70 -16.90
N ALA A 244 -4.61 -6.09 -16.73
CA ALA A 244 -5.24 -5.23 -17.75
C ALA A 244 -4.47 -3.89 -17.82
N THR A 245 -3.26 -3.94 -18.39
CA THR A 245 -2.27 -2.86 -18.33
C THR A 245 -2.67 -1.59 -19.10
N GLY A 246 -3.70 -1.66 -19.95
CA GLY A 246 -4.23 -0.50 -20.68
C GLY A 246 -5.34 0.26 -19.96
N LEU A 247 -5.96 -0.31 -18.89
CA LEU A 247 -7.11 0.28 -18.22
C LEU A 247 -6.72 1.58 -17.49
N GLU A 248 -7.36 2.71 -17.86
CA GLU A 248 -6.98 4.03 -17.35
C GLU A 248 -7.86 4.50 -16.18
N GLU A 249 -9.16 4.28 -16.23
CA GLU A 249 -10.11 4.66 -15.19
C GLU A 249 -11.22 3.61 -15.02
N LEU A 250 -11.71 3.46 -13.78
CA LEU A 250 -12.87 2.63 -13.51
C LEU A 250 -13.76 3.23 -12.41
N VAL A 251 -15.07 3.12 -12.62
CA VAL A 251 -16.08 3.35 -11.59
C VAL A 251 -16.70 2.01 -11.23
N VAL A 252 -16.56 1.59 -9.98
CA VAL A 252 -17.13 0.35 -9.48
C VAL A 252 -18.66 0.47 -9.42
N PRO A 253 -19.41 -0.43 -10.09
CA PRO A 253 -20.87 -0.40 -10.10
C PRO A 253 -21.49 -0.57 -8.71
N LYS A 254 -22.76 -0.15 -8.57
CA LYS A 254 -23.54 -0.46 -7.39
C LYS A 254 -23.82 -1.98 -7.31
N GLY A 255 -23.99 -2.48 -6.08
CA GLY A 255 -24.23 -3.90 -5.79
C GLY A 255 -22.95 -4.65 -5.41
N ILE A 256 -21.80 -4.29 -5.97
CA ILE A 256 -20.51 -4.88 -5.59
C ILE A 256 -20.24 -4.56 -4.11
N LYS A 257 -20.09 -5.60 -3.29
CA LYS A 257 -19.81 -5.49 -1.85
C LYS A 257 -18.32 -5.67 -1.52
N THR A 258 -17.64 -6.50 -2.31
CA THR A 258 -16.23 -6.81 -2.10
C THR A 258 -15.47 -6.64 -3.40
N ILE A 259 -14.33 -5.95 -3.37
CA ILE A 259 -13.33 -6.05 -4.44
C ILE A 259 -12.48 -7.27 -4.13
N PRO A 260 -12.51 -8.32 -4.96
CA PRO A 260 -11.85 -9.58 -4.64
C PRO A 260 -10.33 -9.53 -4.71
N THR A 261 -9.70 -10.61 -4.28
CA THR A 261 -8.25 -10.81 -4.33
C THR A 261 -7.70 -10.62 -5.74
N SER A 262 -6.65 -9.82 -5.85
CA SER A 262 -5.90 -9.52 -7.09
C SER A 262 -6.78 -9.04 -8.26
N CYS A 263 -8.01 -8.54 -7.98
CA CYS A 263 -9.01 -8.21 -9.01
C CYS A 263 -8.47 -7.26 -10.07
N PHE A 264 -7.75 -6.23 -9.67
CA PHE A 264 -7.11 -5.23 -10.53
C PHE A 264 -5.59 -5.24 -10.41
N GLY A 265 -4.99 -6.27 -9.80
CA GLY A 265 -3.54 -6.30 -9.63
C GLY A 265 -2.79 -6.11 -10.95
N TYR A 266 -1.74 -5.29 -10.91
CA TYR A 266 -0.90 -4.95 -12.06
C TYR A 266 -1.61 -4.27 -13.25
N CYS A 267 -2.71 -3.54 -13.01
CA CYS A 267 -3.31 -2.62 -13.98
C CYS A 267 -2.47 -1.34 -14.08
N THR A 268 -1.27 -1.45 -14.65
CA THR A 268 -0.20 -0.45 -14.55
C THR A 268 -0.52 0.91 -15.18
N ALA A 269 -1.56 1.02 -16.02
CA ALA A 269 -2.05 2.31 -16.55
C ALA A 269 -3.21 2.90 -15.76
N LEU A 270 -3.77 2.18 -14.76
CA LEU A 270 -4.92 2.64 -14.00
C LEU A 270 -4.56 3.89 -13.19
N GLN A 271 -5.16 5.03 -13.54
CA GLN A 271 -4.89 6.32 -12.91
C GLN A 271 -5.91 6.67 -11.83
N LYS A 272 -7.15 6.16 -11.98
CA LYS A 272 -8.25 6.49 -11.08
C LYS A 272 -9.21 5.33 -10.89
N ILE A 273 -9.55 5.08 -9.63
CA ILE A 273 -10.64 4.19 -9.22
C ILE A 273 -11.63 4.93 -8.34
N THR A 274 -12.93 4.71 -8.59
CA THR A 274 -14.02 5.29 -7.77
C THR A 274 -14.90 4.17 -7.27
N PHE A 275 -14.99 4.01 -5.95
CA PHE A 275 -15.84 3.00 -5.33
C PHE A 275 -17.27 3.50 -5.14
N SER A 276 -18.25 2.60 -5.34
CA SER A 276 -19.64 2.86 -4.95
C SER A 276 -19.82 2.69 -3.44
N THR A 277 -20.91 3.25 -2.91
CA THR A 277 -21.24 3.16 -1.47
C THR A 277 -21.65 1.76 -1.02
N THR A 278 -21.76 0.80 -1.94
CA THR A 278 -22.07 -0.60 -1.61
C THR A 278 -20.82 -1.42 -1.28
N VAL A 279 -19.62 -0.91 -1.59
CA VAL A 279 -18.35 -1.61 -1.32
C VAL A 279 -18.06 -1.57 0.17
N GLU A 280 -18.02 -2.73 0.80
CA GLU A 280 -17.77 -2.93 2.23
C GLU A 280 -16.33 -3.39 2.50
N SER A 281 -15.68 -4.07 1.53
CA SER A 281 -14.33 -4.57 1.69
C SER A 281 -13.53 -4.56 0.40
N ILE A 282 -12.22 -4.34 0.54
CA ILE A 282 -11.22 -4.53 -0.51
C ILE A 282 -10.33 -5.68 -0.03
N ALA A 283 -10.29 -6.78 -0.80
CA ALA A 283 -9.54 -7.98 -0.42
C ALA A 283 -8.03 -7.85 -0.68
N ASN A 284 -7.28 -8.92 -0.45
CA ASN A 284 -5.83 -8.93 -0.56
C ASN A 284 -5.38 -8.65 -1.99
N GLU A 285 -4.29 -7.88 -2.13
CA GLU A 285 -3.61 -7.63 -3.41
C GLU A 285 -4.51 -7.03 -4.51
N ALA A 286 -5.70 -6.50 -4.15
CA ALA A 286 -6.73 -6.10 -5.11
C ALA A 286 -6.25 -5.08 -6.16
N PHE A 287 -5.29 -4.22 -5.82
CA PHE A 287 -4.66 -3.18 -6.66
C PHE A 287 -3.13 -3.24 -6.56
N GLU A 288 -2.57 -4.39 -6.21
CA GLU A 288 -1.12 -4.50 -6.09
C GLU A 288 -0.41 -4.17 -7.41
N GLY A 289 0.59 -3.31 -7.36
CA GLY A 289 1.42 -2.98 -8.52
C GLY A 289 0.79 -1.99 -9.51
N ASP A 290 -0.32 -1.32 -9.16
CA ASP A 290 -0.96 -0.30 -9.98
C ASP A 290 -0.17 1.02 -9.91
N ALA A 291 1.02 1.00 -10.52
CA ALA A 291 2.01 2.06 -10.35
C ALA A 291 1.56 3.45 -10.86
N ALA A 292 0.60 3.52 -11.79
CA ALA A 292 0.06 4.78 -12.30
C ALA A 292 -1.11 5.32 -11.46
N LEU A 293 -1.63 4.56 -10.46
CA LEU A 293 -2.81 4.93 -9.70
C LEU A 293 -2.56 6.19 -8.86
N LYS A 294 -3.19 7.29 -9.25
CA LYS A 294 -3.05 8.61 -8.60
C LYS A 294 -4.20 8.91 -7.65
N THR A 295 -5.41 8.52 -8.06
CA THR A 295 -6.64 8.90 -7.37
C THR A 295 -7.45 7.68 -6.98
N VAL A 296 -7.64 7.50 -5.67
CA VAL A 296 -8.52 6.49 -5.09
C VAL A 296 -9.66 7.20 -4.38
N VAL A 297 -10.89 7.03 -4.87
CA VAL A 297 -12.08 7.63 -4.28
C VAL A 297 -12.81 6.58 -3.47
N PHE A 298 -12.50 6.52 -2.17
CA PHE A 298 -13.20 5.66 -1.22
C PHE A 298 -14.60 6.23 -0.93
N ALA A 299 -15.57 5.36 -0.73
CA ALA A 299 -16.93 5.74 -0.38
C ALA A 299 -17.27 5.30 1.06
N GLU A 300 -18.23 5.99 1.69
CA GLU A 300 -18.80 5.52 2.96
C GLU A 300 -19.45 4.13 2.76
N GLY A 301 -19.27 3.26 3.75
CA GLY A 301 -19.63 1.84 3.69
C GLY A 301 -18.40 0.92 3.72
N LEU A 302 -17.25 1.37 3.23
CA LEU A 302 -16.00 0.60 3.27
C LEU A 302 -15.55 0.39 4.72
N LYS A 303 -15.36 -0.86 5.13
CA LYS A 303 -14.99 -1.27 6.50
C LYS A 303 -13.56 -1.78 6.60
N THR A 304 -13.08 -2.50 5.56
CA THR A 304 -11.79 -3.17 5.63
C THR A 304 -10.99 -3.04 4.32
N ILE A 305 -9.68 -2.89 4.47
CA ILE A 305 -8.71 -2.94 3.37
C ILE A 305 -7.74 -4.07 3.68
N GLY A 306 -7.63 -5.04 2.76
CA GLY A 306 -6.90 -6.29 2.89
C GLY A 306 -5.39 -6.18 2.79
N VAL A 307 -4.71 -7.32 2.97
CA VAL A 307 -3.25 -7.45 2.91
C VAL A 307 -2.73 -7.04 1.53
N ALA A 308 -1.73 -6.16 1.50
CA ALA A 308 -1.08 -5.68 0.28
C ALA A 308 -2.06 -5.10 -0.78
N ALA A 309 -3.27 -4.66 -0.37
CA ALA A 309 -4.33 -4.27 -1.29
C ALA A 309 -3.93 -3.16 -2.27
N PHE A 310 -3.07 -2.23 -1.86
CA PHE A 310 -2.50 -1.14 -2.68
C PHE A 310 -0.97 -1.13 -2.63
N ARG A 311 -0.33 -2.29 -2.38
CA ARG A 311 1.13 -2.39 -2.35
C ARG A 311 1.71 -1.96 -3.70
N ASN A 312 2.78 -1.12 -3.67
CA ASN A 312 3.45 -0.58 -4.85
C ASN A 312 2.58 0.33 -5.76
N CYS A 313 1.49 0.91 -5.23
CA CYS A 313 0.75 1.97 -5.92
C CYS A 313 1.50 3.31 -5.78
N SER A 314 2.67 3.39 -6.37
CA SER A 314 3.66 4.45 -6.12
C SER A 314 3.25 5.86 -6.58
N SER A 315 2.16 6.00 -7.33
CA SER A 315 1.67 7.30 -7.81
C SER A 315 0.51 7.90 -7.00
N ILE A 316 -0.02 7.21 -6.00
CA ILE A 316 -1.07 7.78 -5.13
C ILE A 316 -0.51 9.01 -4.41
N GLU A 317 -1.24 10.15 -4.53
CA GLU A 317 -0.80 11.41 -3.92
C GLU A 317 -1.50 11.72 -2.59
N LYS A 318 -2.73 11.23 -2.42
CA LYS A 318 -3.56 11.46 -1.24
C LYS A 318 -4.42 10.26 -0.91
N LEU A 319 -4.51 9.94 0.38
CA LEU A 319 -5.42 8.94 0.94
C LEU A 319 -6.43 9.63 1.86
N ASN A 320 -7.71 9.57 1.49
CA ASN A 320 -8.81 10.09 2.28
C ASN A 320 -9.77 8.96 2.61
N PHE A 321 -9.63 8.41 3.82
CA PHE A 321 -10.42 7.26 4.24
C PHE A 321 -11.80 7.68 4.78
N PRO A 322 -12.87 6.90 4.49
CA PRO A 322 -14.21 7.17 4.99
C PRO A 322 -14.31 6.90 6.49
N ASN A 323 -15.31 7.50 7.13
CA ASN A 323 -15.55 7.29 8.56
C ASN A 323 -15.99 5.85 8.90
N SER A 324 -16.49 5.11 7.93
CA SER A 324 -16.88 3.70 8.08
C SER A 324 -15.70 2.73 8.13
N LEU A 325 -14.47 3.16 7.74
CA LEU A 325 -13.31 2.28 7.71
C LEU A 325 -12.87 1.91 9.13
N GLU A 326 -12.75 0.61 9.40
CA GLU A 326 -12.40 0.06 10.71
C GLU A 326 -10.98 -0.50 10.76
N SER A 327 -10.49 -1.11 9.69
CA SER A 327 -9.19 -1.80 9.70
C SER A 327 -8.44 -1.66 8.38
N ILE A 328 -7.12 -1.45 8.50
CA ILE A 328 -6.13 -1.46 7.41
C ILE A 328 -5.16 -2.60 7.70
N ALA A 329 -5.10 -3.59 6.81
CA ALA A 329 -4.31 -4.80 7.01
C ALA A 329 -2.81 -4.61 6.72
N THR A 330 -2.02 -5.66 6.96
CA THR A 330 -0.58 -5.71 6.74
C THR A 330 -0.20 -5.35 5.31
N ASP A 331 0.85 -4.55 5.13
CA ASP A 331 1.39 -4.11 3.84
C ASP A 331 0.39 -3.37 2.91
N ALA A 332 -0.80 -2.99 3.40
CA ALA A 332 -1.90 -2.51 2.54
C ALA A 332 -1.52 -1.34 1.62
N PHE A 333 -0.68 -0.42 2.06
CA PHE A 333 -0.15 0.73 1.31
C PHE A 333 1.38 0.78 1.32
N LEU A 334 2.02 -0.38 1.38
CA LEU A 334 3.48 -0.48 1.33
C LEU A 334 3.99 0.10 0.01
N SER A 335 5.00 0.99 0.07
CA SER A 335 5.61 1.65 -1.10
C SER A 335 4.65 2.49 -1.95
N CYS A 336 3.70 3.17 -1.31
CA CYS A 336 2.94 4.24 -1.95
C CYS A 336 3.72 5.58 -1.81
N GLU A 337 4.88 5.65 -2.46
CA GLU A 337 5.95 6.62 -2.20
C GLU A 337 5.56 8.09 -2.36
N LYS A 338 4.53 8.40 -3.19
CA LYS A 338 4.10 9.78 -3.47
C LYS A 338 2.96 10.28 -2.59
N VAL A 339 2.46 9.46 -1.66
CA VAL A 339 1.40 9.88 -0.72
C VAL A 339 1.92 11.02 0.17
N LYS A 340 1.35 12.21 0.01
CA LYS A 340 1.69 13.42 0.79
C LYS A 340 0.78 13.62 1.99
N GLU A 341 -0.46 13.18 1.87
CA GLU A 341 -1.50 13.40 2.88
C GLU A 341 -2.30 12.13 3.13
N ILE A 342 -2.43 11.78 4.41
CA ILE A 342 -3.28 10.69 4.89
C ILE A 342 -4.31 11.28 5.85
N ILE A 343 -5.59 11.13 5.51
CA ILE A 343 -6.71 11.52 6.37
C ILE A 343 -7.44 10.26 6.79
N PHE A 344 -7.33 9.92 8.07
CA PHE A 344 -8.04 8.79 8.65
C PHE A 344 -9.47 9.16 9.04
N GLY A 345 -10.42 8.29 8.70
CA GLY A 345 -11.81 8.40 9.14
C GLY A 345 -11.95 8.14 10.65
N SER A 346 -13.01 8.69 11.24
CA SER A 346 -13.26 8.61 12.70
C SER A 346 -13.64 7.21 13.21
N GLY A 347 -13.85 6.23 12.33
CA GLY A 347 -14.17 4.84 12.70
C GLY A 347 -12.98 3.89 12.74
N LEU A 348 -11.78 4.35 12.32
CA LEU A 348 -10.61 3.47 12.20
C LEU A 348 -10.14 3.00 13.58
N LYS A 349 -10.03 1.68 13.74
CA LYS A 349 -9.64 0.98 14.98
C LYS A 349 -8.25 0.38 14.90
N GLU A 350 -7.84 -0.11 13.73
CA GLU A 350 -6.62 -0.90 13.57
C GLU A 350 -5.84 -0.52 12.32
N ILE A 351 -4.54 -0.31 12.50
CA ILE A 351 -3.54 -0.20 11.44
C ILE A 351 -2.54 -1.34 11.69
N LYS A 352 -2.46 -2.31 10.79
CA LYS A 352 -1.63 -3.50 10.99
C LYS A 352 -0.18 -3.27 10.57
N GLU A 353 0.65 -4.30 10.76
CA GLU A 353 2.09 -4.29 10.49
C GLU A 353 2.41 -3.75 9.08
N LYS A 354 3.42 -2.88 8.98
CA LYS A 354 3.98 -2.34 7.73
C LYS A 354 2.97 -1.68 6.78
N SER A 355 1.74 -1.36 7.23
CA SER A 355 0.65 -0.89 6.36
C SER A 355 1.02 0.31 5.49
N PHE A 356 1.88 1.20 5.97
CA PHE A 356 2.36 2.39 5.27
C PHE A 356 3.90 2.45 5.18
N TRP A 357 4.56 1.31 5.19
CA TRP A 357 6.02 1.26 5.07
C TRP A 357 6.48 1.86 3.73
N HIS A 358 7.61 2.60 3.72
CA HIS A 358 8.17 3.29 2.54
C HIS A 358 7.26 4.36 1.91
N ASN A 359 6.42 5.05 2.69
CA ASN A 359 5.64 6.20 2.22
C ASN A 359 6.46 7.49 2.40
N HIS A 360 7.40 7.72 1.48
CA HIS A 360 8.45 8.74 1.66
C HIS A 360 7.98 10.19 1.61
N ALA A 361 6.84 10.48 0.96
CA ALA A 361 6.35 11.85 0.79
C ALA A 361 5.41 12.34 1.91
N VAL A 362 5.00 11.47 2.83
CA VAL A 362 4.14 11.84 3.96
C VAL A 362 4.91 12.74 4.92
N GLU A 363 4.38 13.96 5.19
CA GLU A 363 5.02 14.91 6.10
C GLU A 363 4.41 14.91 7.51
N LYS A 364 3.11 14.60 7.61
CA LYS A 364 2.38 14.63 8.88
C LYS A 364 1.35 13.51 8.97
N ILE A 365 1.23 12.92 10.16
CA ILE A 365 0.21 11.93 10.50
C ILE A 365 -0.57 12.42 11.71
N SER A 366 -1.90 12.30 11.65
CA SER A 366 -2.80 12.56 12.79
C SER A 366 -3.74 11.39 12.96
N PHE A 367 -3.72 10.75 14.15
CA PHE A 367 -4.56 9.59 14.44
C PHE A 367 -5.94 9.98 14.97
N PRO A 368 -7.00 9.24 14.57
CA PRO A 368 -8.34 9.43 15.13
C PRO A 368 -8.43 8.86 16.56
N GLU A 369 -9.35 9.39 17.35
CA GLU A 369 -9.57 8.95 18.74
C GLU A 369 -10.02 7.48 18.83
N SER A 370 -10.67 6.97 17.77
CA SER A 370 -11.13 5.57 17.67
C SER A 370 -10.03 4.53 17.54
N LEU A 371 -8.81 4.97 17.16
CA LEU A 371 -7.71 4.04 16.90
C LEU A 371 -7.26 3.36 18.19
N THR A 372 -7.20 2.02 18.18
CA THR A 372 -6.84 1.17 19.33
C THR A 372 -5.53 0.43 19.15
N GLU A 373 -5.08 0.21 17.90
CA GLU A 373 -3.88 -0.55 17.61
C GLU A 373 -3.10 0.01 16.41
N ILE A 374 -1.77 0.11 16.57
CA ILE A 374 -0.81 0.40 15.50
C ILE A 374 0.21 -0.74 15.48
N GLY A 375 0.30 -1.45 14.37
CA GLY A 375 1.19 -2.60 14.18
C GLY A 375 2.67 -2.22 14.10
N TYR A 376 3.55 -3.21 14.28
CA TYR A 376 4.99 -3.08 14.14
C TYR A 376 5.37 -2.48 12.76
N ALA A 377 6.28 -1.49 12.78
CA ALA A 377 6.79 -0.86 11.57
C ALA A 377 5.71 -0.26 10.64
N ALA A 378 4.50 0.04 11.16
CA ALA A 378 3.37 0.48 10.33
C ALA A 378 3.69 1.71 9.46
N PHE A 379 4.54 2.61 9.91
CA PHE A 379 5.00 3.82 9.21
C PHE A 379 6.52 3.85 9.07
N SER A 380 7.18 2.70 9.08
CA SER A 380 8.65 2.66 8.96
C SER A 380 9.12 3.24 7.64
N GLU A 381 10.29 3.87 7.70
CA GLU A 381 10.96 4.48 6.55
C GLU A 381 10.11 5.51 5.79
N CYS A 382 9.16 6.16 6.48
CA CYS A 382 8.51 7.37 5.98
C CYS A 382 9.48 8.55 6.10
N LEU A 383 10.42 8.67 5.14
CA LEU A 383 11.58 9.57 5.23
C LEU A 383 11.20 11.06 5.34
N GLY A 384 10.07 11.46 4.73
CA GLY A 384 9.55 12.83 4.76
C GLY A 384 8.77 13.19 6.01
N LEU A 385 8.45 12.20 6.88
CA LEU A 385 7.60 12.39 8.05
C LEU A 385 8.29 13.29 9.09
N LYS A 386 7.68 14.44 9.39
CA LYS A 386 8.17 15.45 10.34
C LYS A 386 7.43 15.44 11.66
N GLU A 387 6.12 15.16 11.62
CA GLU A 387 5.25 15.23 12.79
C GLU A 387 4.28 14.07 12.88
N VAL A 388 4.16 13.47 14.06
CA VAL A 388 3.12 12.49 14.39
C VAL A 388 2.26 13.03 15.53
N ASN A 389 0.97 13.20 15.26
CA ASN A 389 0.01 13.68 16.25
C ASN A 389 -0.91 12.56 16.71
N PHE A 390 -0.81 12.19 17.99
CA PHE A 390 -1.68 11.21 18.63
C PHE A 390 -3.04 11.81 19.02
N GLY A 391 -3.16 13.14 19.11
CA GLY A 391 -4.41 13.77 19.58
C GLY A 391 -4.88 13.13 20.89
N ARG A 392 -6.11 12.58 20.90
CA ARG A 392 -6.67 11.81 22.01
C ARG A 392 -6.60 10.30 21.82
N SER A 393 -6.04 9.82 20.70
CA SER A 393 -5.88 8.39 20.45
C SER A 393 -5.04 7.73 21.54
N ALA A 394 -5.57 6.65 22.10
CA ALA A 394 -4.88 5.80 23.08
C ALA A 394 -4.42 4.48 22.46
N ALA A 395 -4.22 4.44 21.14
CA ALA A 395 -3.83 3.25 20.40
C ALA A 395 -2.55 2.62 20.98
N SER A 396 -2.60 1.34 21.32
CA SER A 396 -1.40 0.58 21.66
C SER A 396 -0.57 0.31 20.42
N PHE A 397 0.74 0.13 20.57
CA PHE A 397 1.60 -0.35 19.48
C PHE A 397 2.59 -1.39 20.01
N SER A 398 2.90 -2.36 19.15
CA SER A 398 3.90 -3.39 19.40
C SER A 398 5.20 -3.01 18.72
N GLY A 399 6.25 -2.77 19.52
CA GLY A 399 7.50 -2.23 19.01
C GLY A 399 7.35 -0.79 18.49
N ASN A 400 8.36 -0.27 17.82
CA ASN A 400 8.34 1.10 17.29
C ASN A 400 7.72 1.13 15.88
N PRO A 401 6.53 1.76 15.68
CA PRO A 401 5.90 1.83 14.34
C PRO A 401 6.57 2.84 13.41
N PHE A 402 7.51 3.67 13.88
CA PHE A 402 8.16 4.77 13.14
C PHE A 402 9.64 4.52 12.87
N LEU A 403 10.06 3.24 12.80
CA LEU A 403 11.46 2.87 12.53
C LEU A 403 11.95 3.49 11.21
N GLY A 404 13.13 4.12 11.23
CA GLY A 404 13.71 4.70 10.02
C GLY A 404 13.03 5.97 9.50
N CYS A 405 12.14 6.60 10.27
CA CYS A 405 11.59 7.92 9.93
C CYS A 405 12.63 9.01 10.20
N PHE A 406 13.67 9.07 9.36
CA PHE A 406 14.82 9.94 9.59
C PHE A 406 14.50 11.43 9.56
N GLY A 407 13.37 11.83 8.95
CA GLY A 407 12.88 13.21 8.93
C GLY A 407 12.09 13.63 10.16
N LEU A 408 11.80 12.70 11.10
CA LEU A 408 10.87 12.96 12.20
C LEU A 408 11.46 13.97 13.21
N GLU A 409 10.76 15.09 13.38
CA GLU A 409 11.15 16.20 14.26
C GLU A 409 10.47 16.13 15.62
N ARG A 410 9.18 15.71 15.67
CA ARG A 410 8.42 15.69 16.92
C ARG A 410 7.18 14.78 16.90
N PHE A 411 6.85 14.33 18.09
CA PHE A 411 5.52 13.81 18.44
C PHE A 411 4.69 14.88 19.15
N THR A 412 3.36 14.79 19.02
CA THR A 412 2.39 15.62 19.77
C THR A 412 1.23 14.75 20.29
N ALA A 413 0.66 15.14 21.42
CA ALA A 413 -0.52 14.51 22.00
C ALA A 413 -1.32 15.58 22.77
N ASP A 414 -2.67 15.47 22.77
CA ASP A 414 -3.51 16.37 23.54
C ASP A 414 -3.30 16.19 25.04
N GLU A 415 -3.52 17.25 25.83
CA GLU A 415 -3.49 17.17 27.30
C GLU A 415 -4.48 16.11 27.84
N GLY A 416 -5.63 15.97 27.17
CA GLY A 416 -6.65 14.96 27.47
C GLY A 416 -6.34 13.53 26.97
N ASN A 417 -5.20 13.29 26.32
CA ASN A 417 -4.79 11.94 25.94
C ASN A 417 -4.58 11.08 27.20
N THR A 418 -5.15 9.87 27.23
CA THR A 418 -5.11 8.99 28.41
C THR A 418 -3.92 8.06 28.45
N ALA A 419 -3.26 7.81 27.31
CA ALA A 419 -2.16 6.86 27.17
C ALA A 419 -0.79 7.53 27.02
N TYR A 420 -0.73 8.68 26.33
CA TYR A 420 0.50 9.31 25.87
C TYR A 420 0.68 10.74 26.35
N ALA A 421 1.93 11.13 26.51
CA ALA A 421 2.38 12.51 26.64
C ALA A 421 3.53 12.76 25.69
N ALA A 422 3.55 13.93 25.05
CA ALA A 422 4.68 14.41 24.30
C ALA A 422 5.39 15.51 25.08
N LYS A 423 6.64 15.29 25.47
CA LYS A 423 7.45 16.29 26.17
C LYS A 423 8.69 16.63 25.34
N GLU A 424 8.83 17.92 25.00
CA GLU A 424 9.91 18.38 24.11
C GLU A 424 9.95 17.64 22.77
N GLY A 425 8.77 17.21 22.27
CA GLY A 425 8.67 16.43 21.03
C GLY A 425 8.92 14.93 21.16
N VAL A 426 9.34 14.43 22.31
CA VAL A 426 9.61 13.02 22.58
C VAL A 426 8.33 12.33 23.09
N LEU A 427 8.06 11.11 22.64
CA LEU A 427 6.88 10.35 23.01
C LEU A 427 7.11 9.51 24.26
N TYR A 428 6.23 9.66 25.23
CA TYR A 428 6.21 8.92 26.50
C TYR A 428 4.83 8.33 26.77
N THR A 429 4.78 7.36 27.69
CA THR A 429 3.53 7.02 28.38
C THR A 429 2.99 8.26 29.14
N LYS A 430 1.68 8.32 29.39
CA LYS A 430 1.02 9.50 30.01
C LYS A 430 1.67 9.96 31.32
N ASN A 431 2.12 9.01 32.13
CA ASN A 431 2.78 9.27 33.43
C ASN A 431 4.29 9.56 33.29
N LEU A 432 4.83 9.68 32.06
CA LEU A 432 6.22 9.85 31.72
C LEU A 432 7.16 8.73 32.21
N ALA A 433 6.62 7.59 32.66
CA ALA A 433 7.42 6.49 33.20
C ALA A 433 8.22 5.72 32.14
N LYS A 434 7.71 5.66 30.91
CA LYS A 434 8.37 4.96 29.80
C LYS A 434 8.56 5.89 28.60
N LEU A 435 9.79 6.01 28.09
CA LEU A 435 10.10 6.66 26.83
C LEU A 435 9.82 5.67 25.71
N LEU A 436 8.90 6.02 24.81
CA LEU A 436 8.40 5.11 23.75
C LEU A 436 9.11 5.31 22.42
N ALA A 437 9.35 6.57 22.02
CA ALA A 437 10.06 6.86 20.78
C ALA A 437 10.72 8.26 20.84
N TYR A 438 11.94 8.35 20.35
CA TYR A 438 12.68 9.59 20.18
C TYR A 438 12.74 9.97 18.70
N PRO A 439 12.32 11.20 18.30
CA PRO A 439 12.34 11.61 16.91
C PRO A 439 13.77 11.81 16.40
N ASN A 440 14.07 11.30 15.19
CA ASN A 440 15.45 11.32 14.65
C ASN A 440 16.03 12.72 14.44
N MET A 441 15.18 13.71 14.10
CA MET A 441 15.58 15.11 13.87
C MET A 441 15.29 16.03 15.06
N SER A 442 14.99 15.48 16.22
CA SER A 442 14.79 16.24 17.46
C SER A 442 16.09 16.90 17.96
N ASN A 443 16.06 17.42 19.19
CA ASN A 443 17.21 18.07 19.81
C ASN A 443 18.44 17.16 19.86
N LYS A 444 19.63 17.78 19.81
CA LYS A 444 20.90 17.06 19.97
C LYS A 444 21.10 16.48 21.38
N VAL A 445 20.34 16.95 22.34
CA VAL A 445 20.42 16.56 23.76
C VAL A 445 19.06 16.06 24.20
N CYS A 446 19.01 14.82 24.71
CA CYS A 446 17.85 14.24 25.36
C CYS A 446 18.04 14.25 26.88
N LYS A 447 17.19 14.99 27.58
CA LYS A 447 17.09 14.93 29.05
C LYS A 447 15.80 14.23 29.45
N MET A 448 15.94 13.05 30.04
CA MET A 448 14.75 12.30 30.46
C MET A 448 14.09 12.92 31.67
N PRO A 449 12.77 13.05 31.71
CA PRO A 449 12.02 13.42 32.92
C PRO A 449 12.37 12.52 34.11
N ASP A 450 12.37 13.07 35.32
CA ASP A 450 12.71 12.28 36.52
C ASP A 450 11.76 11.09 36.76
N ALA A 451 10.52 11.16 36.24
CA ALA A 451 9.57 10.06 36.29
C ALA A 451 9.91 8.88 35.36
N THR A 452 10.85 9.05 34.42
CA THR A 452 11.17 8.01 33.44
C THR A 452 12.00 6.90 34.07
N THR A 453 11.46 5.70 34.07
CA THR A 453 12.10 4.49 34.62
C THR A 453 12.59 3.55 33.53
N THR A 454 11.99 3.61 32.34
CA THR A 454 12.27 2.66 31.25
C THR A 454 12.32 3.33 29.88
N ILE A 455 13.09 2.73 28.97
CA ILE A 455 13.12 3.03 27.54
C ILE A 455 12.55 1.82 26.81
N ASP A 456 11.70 2.07 25.81
CA ASP A 456 11.09 1.01 25.02
C ASP A 456 12.05 0.41 23.98
N ASP A 457 11.65 -0.72 23.38
CA ASP A 457 12.38 -1.36 22.30
C ASP A 457 12.53 -0.39 21.12
N PHE A 458 13.75 -0.31 20.55
CA PHE A 458 14.08 0.57 19.41
C PHE A 458 13.75 2.06 19.60
N ALA A 459 13.59 2.56 20.82
CA ALA A 459 13.10 3.92 21.08
C ALA A 459 14.02 5.02 20.50
N PHE A 460 15.35 4.79 20.44
CA PHE A 460 16.34 5.69 19.80
C PHE A 460 16.98 5.05 18.56
N TRP A 461 16.22 4.27 17.80
CA TRP A 461 16.72 3.60 16.59
C TRP A 461 17.28 4.60 15.58
N TYR A 462 18.59 4.47 15.28
CA TYR A 462 19.31 5.33 14.32
C TYR A 462 19.10 6.84 14.54
N CYS A 463 18.98 7.31 15.79
CA CYS A 463 18.88 8.73 16.12
C CYS A 463 20.23 9.43 15.89
N THR A 464 20.59 9.63 14.61
CA THR A 464 21.91 10.16 14.21
C THR A 464 22.10 11.66 14.49
N ASN A 465 21.01 12.39 14.83
CA ASN A 465 21.12 13.79 15.25
C ASN A 465 21.43 13.93 16.75
N LEU A 466 21.21 12.87 17.54
CA LEU A 466 21.39 12.88 18.99
C LEU A 466 22.89 12.80 19.35
N GLU A 467 23.36 13.74 20.16
CA GLU A 467 24.76 13.85 20.61
C GLU A 467 24.93 13.55 22.11
N GLU A 468 23.92 13.90 22.93
CA GLU A 468 23.97 13.69 24.39
C GLU A 468 22.67 13.10 24.93
N VAL A 469 22.79 12.20 25.91
CA VAL A 469 21.66 11.62 26.65
C VAL A 469 21.89 11.76 28.14
N GLU A 470 20.91 12.31 28.84
CA GLU A 470 20.88 12.37 30.30
C GLU A 470 19.74 11.51 30.83
N PHE A 471 20.10 10.41 31.51
CA PHE A 471 19.13 9.50 32.10
C PHE A 471 18.49 10.10 33.36
N SER A 472 17.24 9.69 33.63
CA SER A 472 16.59 10.07 34.88
C SER A 472 17.28 9.45 36.11
N PRO A 473 17.13 10.03 37.30
CA PRO A 473 17.66 9.43 38.53
C PRO A 473 16.95 8.10 38.90
N ASN A 474 15.76 7.84 38.34
CA ASN A 474 14.95 6.65 38.61
C ASN A 474 15.01 5.62 37.49
N PHE A 475 15.94 5.77 36.53
CA PHE A 475 16.07 4.88 35.38
C PHE A 475 16.43 3.46 35.83
N ALA A 476 15.73 2.45 35.33
CA ALA A 476 15.80 1.07 35.80
C ALA A 476 15.96 0.01 34.70
N ALA A 477 15.52 0.27 33.45
CA ALA A 477 15.59 -0.75 32.40
C ALA A 477 15.64 -0.22 30.97
N PHE A 478 16.33 -0.99 30.12
CA PHE A 478 16.39 -0.80 28.66
C PHE A 478 15.47 -1.79 27.95
N GLY A 479 14.82 -1.34 26.89
CA GLY A 479 14.25 -2.21 25.87
C GLY A 479 15.31 -2.77 24.92
N GLU A 480 14.93 -3.75 24.11
CA GLU A 480 15.76 -4.35 23.08
C GLU A 480 16.24 -3.27 22.10
N ARG A 481 17.54 -3.27 21.75
CA ARG A 481 18.14 -2.34 20.75
C ARG A 481 17.79 -0.87 20.94
N ALA A 482 17.59 -0.46 22.20
CA ALA A 482 17.08 0.87 22.52
C ALA A 482 17.85 2.02 21.84
N PHE A 483 19.18 1.93 21.72
CA PHE A 483 20.04 2.94 21.08
C PHE A 483 20.75 2.44 19.82
N CYS A 484 20.33 1.32 19.24
CA CYS A 484 20.98 0.73 18.08
C CYS A 484 21.08 1.73 16.93
N GLY A 485 22.28 1.86 16.33
CA GLY A 485 22.55 2.75 15.21
C GLY A 485 22.68 4.24 15.53
N SER A 486 22.53 4.67 16.80
CA SER A 486 22.64 6.06 17.23
C SER A 486 24.10 6.48 17.41
N LYS A 487 24.88 6.38 16.31
CA LYS A 487 26.34 6.46 16.26
C LYS A 487 26.96 7.80 16.66
N ASN A 488 26.18 8.89 16.70
CA ASN A 488 26.69 10.23 16.98
C ASN A 488 26.59 10.63 18.46
N ILE A 489 26.13 9.71 19.33
CA ILE A 489 26.12 9.95 20.79
C ILE A 489 27.56 10.01 21.29
N LYS A 490 27.93 11.18 21.81
CA LYS A 490 29.28 11.52 22.35
C LYS A 490 29.32 11.49 23.86
N LYS A 491 28.15 11.65 24.51
CA LYS A 491 28.08 11.74 25.96
C LYS A 491 26.78 11.11 26.49
N ILE A 492 26.93 10.28 27.48
CA ILE A 492 25.83 9.69 28.27
C ILE A 492 26.03 10.10 29.72
N THR A 493 25.00 10.63 30.36
CA THR A 493 25.01 10.96 31.79
C THR A 493 24.04 10.10 32.53
N VAL A 494 24.54 9.34 33.50
CA VAL A 494 23.72 8.48 34.40
C VAL A 494 23.73 9.05 35.82
N LYS A 495 22.60 8.98 36.51
CA LYS A 495 22.45 9.54 37.87
C LYS A 495 22.40 8.46 38.96
N THR A 496 22.38 7.19 38.57
CA THR A 496 22.38 6.04 39.49
C THR A 496 23.81 5.66 39.89
N ALA A 497 24.08 5.45 41.17
CA ALA A 497 25.40 4.99 41.63
C ALA A 497 25.63 3.51 41.27
N THR A 498 24.58 2.71 41.15
CA THR A 498 24.63 1.33 40.68
C THR A 498 24.31 1.27 39.20
N PRO A 499 25.14 0.62 38.36
CA PRO A 499 24.85 0.44 36.94
C PRO A 499 23.50 -0.26 36.72
N VAL A 500 22.73 0.24 35.77
CA VAL A 500 21.56 -0.47 35.27
C VAL A 500 22.04 -1.46 34.22
N GLU A 501 21.75 -2.74 34.43
CA GLU A 501 22.10 -3.81 33.51
C GLU A 501 20.98 -4.09 32.52
N SER A 502 21.29 -4.78 31.43
CA SER A 502 20.33 -5.22 30.43
C SER A 502 20.56 -6.67 30.08
N ALA A 503 19.48 -7.39 29.80
CA ALA A 503 19.54 -8.72 29.19
C ALA A 503 20.09 -8.67 27.74
N PHE A 504 20.05 -7.48 27.11
CA PHE A 504 20.46 -7.22 25.72
C PHE A 504 21.82 -6.51 25.65
N VAL A 505 22.84 -7.03 26.35
CA VAL A 505 24.13 -6.36 26.58
C VAL A 505 24.82 -5.89 25.28
N ASP A 506 24.77 -6.71 24.24
CA ASP A 506 25.45 -6.42 22.97
C ASP A 506 24.61 -5.47 22.08
N ASP A 507 23.31 -5.49 22.19
CA ASP A 507 22.38 -4.87 21.25
C ASP A 507 21.95 -3.45 21.65
N VAL A 508 21.88 -3.15 22.98
CA VAL A 508 21.36 -1.85 23.47
C VAL A 508 22.09 -0.66 22.83
N PHE A 509 23.42 -0.73 22.77
CA PHE A 509 24.29 0.34 22.26
C PHE A 509 25.01 -0.07 20.97
N GLU A 510 24.44 -0.95 20.19
CA GLU A 510 24.99 -1.38 18.90
C GLU A 510 25.21 -0.16 17.98
N GLY A 511 26.41 -0.06 17.39
CA GLY A 511 26.79 1.04 16.49
C GLY A 511 27.31 2.32 17.17
N ILE A 512 27.24 2.43 18.51
CA ILE A 512 27.87 3.53 19.24
C ILE A 512 29.36 3.23 19.45
N ASN A 513 30.24 4.20 19.17
CA ASN A 513 31.67 4.09 19.51
C ASN A 513 31.86 4.27 21.02
N ARG A 514 31.72 3.17 21.78
CA ARG A 514 31.77 3.17 23.26
C ARG A 514 33.07 3.71 23.79
N SER A 515 34.21 3.46 23.15
CA SER A 515 35.53 3.89 23.60
C SER A 515 35.74 5.41 23.49
N GLU A 516 35.02 6.11 22.63
CA GLU A 516 35.06 7.56 22.49
C GLU A 516 33.91 8.26 23.19
N CYS A 517 32.79 7.56 23.43
CA CYS A 517 31.62 8.11 24.11
C CYS A 517 31.89 8.29 25.60
N ILE A 518 31.76 9.52 26.09
CA ILE A 518 31.98 9.85 27.51
C ILE A 518 30.76 9.38 28.31
N LEU A 519 30.99 8.49 29.28
CA LEU A 519 30.00 8.10 30.27
C LEU A 519 30.25 8.86 31.57
N MET A 520 29.38 9.83 31.86
CA MET A 520 29.40 10.57 33.12
C MET A 520 28.64 9.78 34.19
N VAL A 521 29.33 9.39 35.27
CA VAL A 521 28.75 8.60 36.37
C VAL A 521 28.87 9.37 37.70
N PRO A 522 28.04 9.08 38.71
CA PRO A 522 28.14 9.70 40.03
C PRO A 522 29.53 9.50 40.64
N GLN A 523 29.94 10.44 41.49
CA GLN A 523 31.20 10.34 42.21
C GLN A 523 31.27 9.07 43.06
N GLY A 524 32.37 8.33 42.98
CA GLY A 524 32.62 7.10 43.71
C GLY A 524 32.00 5.85 43.06
N SER A 525 31.29 5.98 41.90
CA SER A 525 30.65 4.84 41.23
C SER A 525 31.45 4.27 40.06
N LYS A 526 32.56 4.89 39.66
CA LYS A 526 33.34 4.46 38.51
C LYS A 526 33.75 2.98 38.51
N SER A 527 34.15 2.44 39.68
CA SER A 527 34.52 1.04 39.78
C SER A 527 33.36 0.06 39.51
N ALA A 528 32.13 0.43 39.90
CA ALA A 528 30.95 -0.37 39.62
C ALA A 528 30.64 -0.40 38.12
N TYR A 529 30.75 0.76 37.45
CA TYR A 529 30.51 0.84 35.99
C TYR A 529 31.59 0.14 35.17
N LEU A 530 32.87 0.16 35.63
CA LEU A 530 33.94 -0.62 35.00
C LEU A 530 33.75 -2.15 35.15
N ALA A 531 33.04 -2.60 36.17
CA ALA A 531 32.74 -4.00 36.38
C ALA A 531 31.51 -4.47 35.60
N SER A 532 30.67 -3.58 35.10
CA SER A 532 29.45 -3.87 34.37
C SER A 532 29.73 -4.32 32.93
N PRO A 533 29.22 -5.48 32.49
CA PRO A 533 29.32 -5.94 31.10
C PRO A 533 28.81 -4.93 30.08
N LEU A 534 27.70 -4.24 30.38
CA LEU A 534 27.07 -3.26 29.50
C LEU A 534 27.88 -1.96 29.33
N TRP A 535 28.55 -1.49 30.41
CA TRP A 535 29.12 -0.14 30.49
C TRP A 535 30.64 -0.08 30.44
N LYS A 536 31.36 -1.16 30.70
CA LYS A 536 32.81 -1.20 30.87
C LYS A 536 33.65 -0.62 29.73
N ASP A 537 33.10 -0.69 28.50
CA ASP A 537 33.82 -0.27 27.28
C ASP A 537 33.67 1.22 26.98
N PHE A 538 32.87 1.96 27.75
CA PHE A 538 32.72 3.41 27.62
C PHE A 538 33.86 4.17 28.26
N LYS A 539 34.09 5.42 27.79
CA LYS A 539 35.05 6.34 28.42
C LYS A 539 34.46 6.91 29.72
N ILE A 540 34.59 6.16 30.83
CA ILE A 540 33.94 6.46 32.12
C ILE A 540 34.67 7.62 32.84
N THR A 541 33.91 8.67 33.14
CA THR A 541 34.33 9.87 33.88
C THR A 541 33.38 10.13 35.04
N GLU A 542 33.89 10.33 36.24
CA GLU A 542 33.05 10.71 37.37
C GLU A 542 32.61 12.17 37.29
N MET A 543 31.33 12.42 37.59
CA MET A 543 30.88 13.77 37.84
C MET A 543 31.64 14.33 39.03
N THR A 544 32.36 15.39 38.82
CA THR A 544 32.91 16.12 39.96
C THR A 544 31.74 16.66 40.77
N ALA A 545 31.58 16.17 42.00
CA ALA A 545 30.79 16.92 42.96
C ALA A 545 31.42 18.32 42.98
N LEU A 546 30.63 19.32 42.70
CA LEU A 546 30.96 20.62 43.28
C LEU A 546 30.96 20.34 44.78
N ALA A 547 32.14 20.13 45.34
CA ALA A 547 32.27 19.94 46.78
C ALA A 547 31.49 21.10 47.40
N PRO A 548 30.56 20.81 48.35
CA PRO A 548 30.12 21.90 49.21
C PRO A 548 31.38 22.42 49.89
N VAL A 549 31.91 23.53 49.41
CA VAL A 549 32.97 24.21 50.11
C VAL A 549 32.37 24.52 51.47
N ALA A 550 32.91 23.89 52.52
CA ALA A 550 32.53 24.18 53.89
C ALA A 550 32.98 25.62 54.17
N TRP A 551 32.04 26.50 53.98
CA TRP A 551 32.17 27.91 54.29
C TRP A 551 31.77 28.13 55.72
N GLY A 552 32.41 29.07 56.35
CA GLY A 552 32.02 29.46 57.69
C GLY A 552 30.50 29.70 57.74
N ALA A 553 29.88 29.23 58.75
CA ALA A 553 28.49 28.83 58.90
C ALA A 553 27.37 29.89 58.58
N ASP A 554 27.69 31.02 57.92
CA ASP A 554 26.79 32.16 57.97
C ASP A 554 26.35 32.78 56.64
N VAL A 555 26.97 32.50 55.50
CA VAL A 555 26.52 33.06 54.20
C VAL A 555 25.24 32.35 53.76
N ALA A 556 24.14 33.06 53.66
CA ALA A 556 22.85 32.51 53.32
C ALA A 556 22.24 33.18 52.08
N LEU A 557 21.58 32.39 51.26
CA LEU A 557 20.76 32.83 50.14
C LEU A 557 19.28 32.81 50.56
N ARG A 558 18.60 33.96 50.38
CA ARG A 558 17.18 34.10 50.70
C ARG A 558 16.37 34.53 49.47
N ALA A 559 15.28 33.83 49.19
CA ALA A 559 14.30 34.33 48.23
C ALA A 559 13.47 35.47 48.90
N THR A 560 13.31 36.58 48.17
CA THR A 560 12.48 37.73 48.59
C THR A 560 11.41 38.03 47.54
N SER A 561 10.49 38.91 47.85
CA SER A 561 9.48 39.38 46.89
C SER A 561 10.09 40.13 45.69
N GLU A 562 11.32 40.64 45.85
CA GLU A 562 11.99 41.46 44.85
C GLU A 562 13.12 40.71 44.10
N GLY A 563 13.42 39.44 44.49
CA GLY A 563 14.48 38.65 43.87
C GLY A 563 15.24 37.79 44.86
N TRP A 564 16.56 37.63 44.64
CA TRP A 564 17.47 36.87 45.49
C TRP A 564 18.31 37.78 46.35
N GLU A 565 18.30 37.59 47.67
CA GLU A 565 19.16 38.26 48.63
C GLU A 565 20.26 37.30 49.11
N VAL A 566 21.52 37.69 48.95
CA VAL A 566 22.67 37.03 49.56
C VAL A 566 23.05 37.81 50.82
N VAL A 567 23.01 37.14 51.98
CA VAL A 567 23.28 37.77 53.30
C VAL A 567 24.48 37.12 53.97
N ASN A 568 25.00 37.83 55.01
CA ASN A 568 26.16 37.41 55.78
C ASN A 568 27.44 37.22 54.96
N LEU A 569 27.58 38.04 53.91
CA LEU A 569 28.78 38.02 53.08
C LEU A 569 30.02 38.42 53.92
N PRO A 570 31.17 37.71 53.76
CA PRO A 570 32.42 38.09 54.41
C PRO A 570 32.82 39.52 54.07
N GLN A 571 33.50 40.21 55.00
CA GLN A 571 33.98 41.58 54.79
C GLN A 571 34.96 41.76 53.62
N GLU A 572 35.62 40.69 53.21
CA GLU A 572 36.53 40.64 52.05
C GLU A 572 35.80 40.43 50.72
N SER A 573 34.46 40.23 50.72
CA SER A 573 33.69 40.04 49.49
C SER A 573 33.71 41.33 48.66
N LYS A 574 34.25 41.28 47.43
CA LYS A 574 34.41 42.42 46.53
C LYS A 574 33.27 42.60 45.57
N GLU A 575 32.72 41.48 45.07
CA GLU A 575 31.60 41.47 44.14
C GLU A 575 30.83 40.15 44.24
N VAL A 576 29.56 40.19 43.88
CA VAL A 576 28.69 39.02 43.71
C VAL A 576 28.19 39.01 42.28
N ARG A 577 28.35 37.89 41.59
CA ARG A 577 27.93 37.68 40.19
C ARG A 577 26.74 36.78 40.15
N LEU A 578 25.73 37.14 39.36
CA LEU A 578 24.61 36.30 38.96
C LEU A 578 24.87 35.77 37.55
N LEU A 579 24.86 34.49 37.37
CA LEU A 579 25.07 33.83 36.10
C LEU A 579 23.85 32.96 35.73
N ASP A 580 23.60 32.73 34.44
CA ASP A 580 22.68 31.68 34.03
C ASP A 580 23.32 30.27 34.21
N LEU A 581 22.58 29.21 33.92
CA LEU A 581 23.11 27.85 34.04
C LEU A 581 24.21 27.52 33.02
N GLU A 582 24.31 28.28 31.94
CA GLU A 582 25.38 28.19 30.94
C GLU A 582 26.62 29.00 31.33
N GLY A 583 26.60 29.68 32.47
CA GLY A 583 27.71 30.47 33.00
C GLY A 583 27.83 31.88 32.41
N ARG A 584 26.81 32.37 31.70
CA ARG A 584 26.79 33.75 31.18
C ARG A 584 26.39 34.71 32.28
N LEU A 585 27.11 35.83 32.34
CA LEU A 585 26.92 36.88 33.36
C LEU A 585 25.56 37.60 33.14
N LEU A 586 24.67 37.50 34.12
CA LEU A 586 23.36 38.18 34.13
C LEU A 586 23.41 39.50 34.89
N ALA A 587 24.11 39.54 36.03
CA ALA A 587 24.26 40.74 36.84
C ALA A 587 25.52 40.67 37.71
N VAL A 588 26.04 41.83 38.10
CA VAL A 588 27.10 42.00 39.08
C VAL A 588 26.69 43.05 40.12
N ALA A 589 26.93 42.75 41.39
CA ALA A 589 26.65 43.68 42.46
C ALA A 589 27.77 43.69 43.50
N THR A 590 28.04 44.85 44.09
CA THR A 590 29.00 44.99 45.17
C THR A 590 28.29 44.89 46.51
N PRO A 591 28.78 44.06 47.47
CA PRO A 591 28.18 43.94 48.78
C PRO A 591 28.08 45.26 49.55
N GLN A 592 26.93 45.55 50.13
CA GLN A 592 26.70 46.66 51.05
C GLN A 592 26.28 46.10 52.42
N ALA A 593 27.05 46.41 53.45
CA ALA A 593 26.82 45.90 54.82
C ALA A 593 26.63 44.36 54.87
N GLY A 594 27.43 43.62 54.09
CA GLY A 594 27.40 42.14 54.05
C GLY A 594 26.18 41.56 53.32
N ARG A 595 25.54 42.32 52.45
CA ARG A 595 24.33 41.89 51.67
C ARG A 595 24.41 42.33 50.23
N VAL A 596 23.76 41.55 49.37
CA VAL A 596 23.47 41.89 47.96
C VAL A 596 22.05 41.42 47.62
N LEU A 597 21.27 42.29 47.01
CA LEU A 597 19.98 41.95 46.42
C LEU A 597 20.05 41.98 44.89
N PHE A 598 19.66 40.90 44.27
CA PHE A 598 19.48 40.81 42.82
C PHE A 598 17.97 40.88 42.53
N SER A 599 17.52 41.98 41.97
CA SER A 599 16.12 42.10 41.51
C SER A 599 15.96 41.32 40.22
N ILE A 600 15.03 40.37 40.22
CA ILE A 600 14.66 39.56 39.05
C ILE A 600 13.27 39.96 38.62
N SER A 601 13.10 40.30 37.33
CA SER A 601 11.79 40.66 36.76
C SER A 601 10.78 39.53 36.95
N ALA A 602 9.55 39.87 37.35
CA ALA A 602 8.47 38.94 37.54
C ALA A 602 8.18 38.23 36.19
N GLY A 603 8.45 36.93 36.09
CA GLY A 603 8.24 36.10 34.88
C GLY A 603 9.42 35.22 34.49
N GLU A 604 10.62 35.41 35.02
CA GLU A 604 11.76 34.54 34.74
C GLU A 604 12.00 33.57 35.90
N GLU A 605 11.36 32.40 35.84
CA GLU A 605 11.63 31.27 36.76
C GLU A 605 12.85 30.43 36.30
N ASN A 606 13.95 31.09 35.92
CA ASN A 606 15.13 30.36 35.52
C ASN A 606 16.08 30.18 36.73
N PRO A 607 16.52 28.93 37.00
CA PRO A 607 17.54 28.68 37.99
C PRO A 607 18.82 29.44 37.60
N CYS A 608 19.47 30.10 38.56
CA CYS A 608 20.70 30.86 38.34
C CYS A 608 21.81 30.41 39.27
N ILE A 609 23.04 30.78 38.92
CA ILE A 609 24.24 30.54 39.71
C ILE A 609 24.72 31.87 40.30
N ILE A 610 24.90 31.93 41.61
CA ILE A 610 25.43 33.10 42.31
C ILE A 610 26.87 32.82 42.69
N VAL A 611 27.77 33.68 42.27
CA VAL A 611 29.23 33.57 42.55
C VAL A 611 29.66 34.76 43.37
N VAL A 612 30.17 34.52 44.56
CA VAL A 612 30.74 35.56 45.46
C VAL A 612 32.24 35.60 45.27
N MET A 613 32.77 36.76 44.89
CA MET A 613 34.19 37.00 44.61
C MET A 613 34.82 37.86 45.72
N GLY A 614 36.04 37.54 46.15
CA GLY A 614 36.75 38.41 47.12
C GLY A 614 37.76 37.71 48.02
N GLY A 615 37.70 36.39 48.13
CA GLY A 615 38.68 35.54 48.79
C GLY A 615 39.63 34.85 47.80
N THR A 616 40.48 33.96 48.28
CA THR A 616 41.36 33.14 47.45
C THR A 616 40.65 32.18 46.51
N THR A 617 39.37 31.89 46.81
CA THR A 617 38.49 31.04 45.98
C THR A 617 37.09 31.66 45.94
N PRO A 618 36.39 31.69 44.77
CA PRO A 618 35.02 32.19 44.69
C PRO A 618 33.99 31.23 45.31
N LEU A 619 32.94 31.81 45.90
CA LEU A 619 31.74 31.10 46.39
C LEU A 619 30.75 30.91 45.28
N VAL A 620 30.19 29.71 45.14
CA VAL A 620 29.20 29.44 44.12
C VAL A 620 27.92 28.83 44.77
N PHE A 621 26.76 29.46 44.54
CA PHE A 621 25.46 28.98 44.96
C PHE A 621 24.60 28.75 43.76
N LYS A 622 23.81 27.66 43.75
CA LYS A 622 22.76 27.46 42.81
C LYS A 622 21.43 27.92 43.43
N ALA A 623 20.80 28.91 42.84
CA ALA A 623 19.49 29.40 43.25
C ALA A 623 18.42 28.81 42.35
N VAL A 624 17.39 28.21 42.94
CA VAL A 624 16.20 27.73 42.26
C VAL A 624 15.01 28.34 43.03
N ARG A 625 14.15 29.05 42.33
CA ARG A 625 12.92 29.62 42.90
C ARG A 625 11.77 28.65 42.85
#